data_0716f229162b79a7ea85d698d57c6875
#
_entry.id   0716f229162b79a7ea85d698d57c6875
#
_cell.length_a   1.000
_cell.length_b   1.000
_cell.length_c   1.000
_cell.angle_alpha   90.00
_cell.angle_beta   90.00
_cell.angle_gamma   90.00
#
_symmetry.space_group_name_H-M   'P 1'
#
loop_
_entity.id
_entity.type
_entity.pdbx_description
1 polymer ?
#
loop_
_entity_poly.entity_id
_entity_poly.type
_entity_poly.pdbx_seq_one_letter_code
_entity_poly.pdbx_strand_id
1 'polypeptide(L)'
;MFLFVVVIIKLNLLSKIVLSGSKKKNVAQRTYKLPPGRRGWPLIGDSFNWYKAVASSHPPQFVEEQVKRFGKIFSCSLFGKWAVVSADPNFNKFVMQNEGKLFQSSYPKSFRDLVGKNGVITVQGEQQRKLHAIASNMMRLDKLRFHFLEDIQRVMLQTLSSFQNNQVIHLQDVCRKATCDMSHKISWTTVAINLMVNQLLGVSSESEINEMARLFSDFVDGCLSVPINLPGMAYHTGMKAREKIIIKINRTIEMYRQRGSLEVNDGVLARLLEEENLPNDAVADFIINLLFAGNETTAKTMLFAVYFLSKCPRAMKQLLDEHENLRSKSNIVGEEMLTWQDYKSMSFTQCVIDETLRLGGIAIWLLREAKEDVVYQDYVIPKGCFVVPFLSAVHLDEKVYNGALNFNPWRWMDPDNQEKRNWRSSQFYAPFGGGARFCPGAELARLQIALFLHYFVTTYSWNQVKEDQMSFFPSARLVNGFQICLTRRHDDQMNIKSRD
;
A
#
# COMPACT_ATOMS: atom_id res chain seq x y z
N MET A 1 -21.16 -18.19 0.37
CA MET A 1 -20.77 -18.72 -0.97
C MET A 1 -21.95 -18.73 -1.96
N PHE A 2 -23.13 -19.24 -1.60
CA PHE A 2 -24.30 -19.29 -2.52
C PHE A 2 -24.84 -17.89 -2.92
N LEU A 3 -24.88 -16.93 -2.01
CA LEU A 3 -25.32 -15.56 -2.31
C LEU A 3 -24.36 -14.80 -3.24
N PHE A 4 -23.06 -15.10 -3.21
CA PHE A 4 -22.05 -14.55 -4.11
C PHE A 4 -22.34 -14.95 -5.56
N VAL A 5 -22.79 -16.18 -5.78
CA VAL A 5 -23.15 -16.72 -7.10
C VAL A 5 -24.39 -16.03 -7.65
N VAL A 6 -25.41 -15.77 -6.82
CA VAL A 6 -26.68 -15.14 -7.26
C VAL A 6 -26.51 -13.67 -7.65
N VAL A 7 -25.66 -12.91 -6.94
CA VAL A 7 -25.38 -11.51 -7.28
C VAL A 7 -24.59 -11.40 -8.58
N ILE A 8 -23.65 -12.33 -8.83
CA ILE A 8 -22.90 -12.41 -10.08
C ILE A 8 -23.80 -12.80 -11.26
N ILE A 9 -24.79 -13.65 -11.06
CA ILE A 9 -25.75 -14.07 -12.09
C ILE A 9 -26.60 -12.89 -12.58
N LYS A 10 -27.09 -12.02 -11.67
CA LYS A 10 -27.89 -10.82 -12.04
C LYS A 10 -27.05 -9.78 -12.79
N LEU A 11 -25.76 -9.61 -12.44
CA LEU A 11 -24.87 -8.68 -13.12
C LEU A 11 -24.48 -9.14 -14.54
N ASN A 12 -24.38 -10.47 -14.78
CA ASN A 12 -24.05 -11.04 -16.09
C ASN A 12 -25.21 -11.02 -17.10
N LEU A 13 -26.47 -11.08 -16.64
CA LEU A 13 -27.63 -10.97 -17.52
C LEU A 13 -27.76 -9.55 -18.12
N LEU A 14 -27.41 -8.52 -17.35
CA LEU A 14 -27.37 -7.12 -17.82
C LEU A 14 -26.24 -6.84 -18.81
N SER A 15 -25.09 -7.52 -18.69
CA SER A 15 -23.96 -7.33 -19.60
C SER A 15 -24.16 -7.96 -20.99
N LYS A 16 -24.96 -9.02 -21.10
CA LYS A 16 -25.28 -9.66 -22.40
C LYS A 16 -26.12 -8.76 -23.31
N ILE A 17 -26.91 -7.85 -22.75
CA ILE A 17 -27.80 -6.94 -23.53
C ILE A 17 -26.96 -5.79 -24.14
N VAL A 18 -25.86 -5.38 -23.49
CA VAL A 18 -25.05 -4.24 -23.95
C VAL A 18 -24.05 -4.60 -25.05
N LEU A 19 -23.62 -5.87 -25.15
CA LEU A 19 -22.59 -6.30 -26.11
C LEU A 19 -23.11 -6.72 -27.48
N SER A 20 -24.44 -6.76 -27.65
CA SER A 20 -25.10 -7.17 -28.94
C SER A 20 -25.20 -6.07 -29.99
N GLY A 21 -24.79 -4.83 -29.67
CA GLY A 21 -25.10 -3.65 -30.49
C GLY A 21 -23.89 -2.93 -31.14
N SER A 22 -22.68 -3.44 -31.07
CA SER A 22 -21.52 -2.74 -31.63
C SER A 22 -21.43 -2.94 -33.16
N LYS A 23 -21.96 -1.96 -33.92
CA LYS A 23 -21.75 -1.83 -35.37
C LYS A 23 -20.24 -1.59 -35.64
N LYS A 24 -19.69 -2.42 -36.52
CA LYS A 24 -18.36 -2.24 -37.13
C LYS A 24 -18.24 -0.85 -37.74
N LYS A 25 -17.46 0.03 -37.19
CA LYS A 25 -16.94 1.22 -37.90
C LYS A 25 -15.70 0.82 -38.65
N ASN A 26 -15.74 0.97 -39.96
CA ASN A 26 -14.62 0.81 -40.87
C ASN A 26 -13.58 1.91 -40.59
N VAL A 27 -12.49 1.57 -39.95
CA VAL A 27 -11.24 2.34 -39.95
C VAL A 27 -10.27 1.54 -40.83
N ALA A 28 -9.56 2.27 -41.72
CA ALA A 28 -8.76 1.70 -42.81
C ALA A 28 -7.88 0.51 -42.36
N GLN A 29 -8.15 -0.63 -42.88
CA GLN A 29 -7.37 -1.86 -43.18
C GLN A 29 -6.14 -2.25 -42.34
N ARG A 30 -6.13 -2.09 -41.03
CA ARG A 30 -5.41 -3.01 -40.14
C ARG A 30 -6.45 -3.83 -39.39
N THR A 31 -6.46 -5.15 -39.59
CA THR A 31 -7.32 -6.07 -38.85
C THR A 31 -6.75 -6.24 -37.44
N TYR A 32 -7.09 -5.36 -36.51
CA TYR A 32 -6.74 -5.50 -35.12
C TYR A 32 -7.43 -6.71 -34.51
N LYS A 33 -6.71 -7.49 -33.73
CA LYS A 33 -7.23 -8.66 -33.02
C LYS A 33 -7.45 -8.33 -31.53
N LEU A 34 -8.43 -8.98 -30.93
CA LEU A 34 -8.52 -9.00 -29.46
C LEU A 34 -7.29 -9.71 -28.89
N PRO A 35 -6.77 -9.31 -27.70
CA PRO A 35 -5.72 -10.05 -27.04
C PRO A 35 -6.12 -11.53 -26.88
N PRO A 36 -5.22 -12.50 -27.16
CA PRO A 36 -5.51 -13.92 -27.06
C PRO A 36 -5.93 -14.29 -25.63
N GLY A 37 -6.80 -15.29 -25.50
CA GLY A 37 -7.28 -15.68 -24.18
C GLY A 37 -8.49 -16.59 -24.23
N ARG A 38 -9.06 -16.83 -23.05
CA ARG A 38 -10.26 -17.68 -22.91
C ARG A 38 -11.28 -17.01 -22.01
N ARG A 39 -12.55 -17.46 -22.12
CA ARG A 39 -13.63 -16.94 -21.25
C ARG A 39 -13.68 -17.58 -19.86
N GLY A 40 -12.90 -18.66 -19.62
CA GLY A 40 -13.00 -19.41 -18.38
C GLY A 40 -14.35 -20.14 -18.22
N TRP A 41 -14.71 -20.43 -16.98
CA TRP A 41 -15.97 -21.11 -16.66
C TRP A 41 -17.18 -20.22 -16.91
N PRO A 42 -18.34 -20.79 -17.34
CA PRO A 42 -19.57 -20.03 -17.49
C PRO A 42 -19.90 -19.25 -16.20
N LEU A 43 -20.28 -17.99 -16.32
CA LEU A 43 -20.66 -17.06 -15.25
C LEU A 43 -19.52 -16.59 -14.34
N ILE A 44 -18.60 -17.46 -13.92
CA ILE A 44 -17.54 -17.15 -12.95
C ILE A 44 -16.23 -16.72 -13.66
N GLY A 45 -16.03 -17.18 -14.89
CA GLY A 45 -14.80 -16.92 -15.63
C GLY A 45 -13.60 -17.59 -14.97
N ASP A 46 -12.50 -16.86 -14.93
CA ASP A 46 -11.24 -17.25 -14.28
C ASP A 46 -11.11 -16.71 -12.84
N SER A 47 -12.17 -16.09 -12.30
CA SER A 47 -12.13 -15.40 -11.00
C SER A 47 -11.73 -16.32 -9.84
N PHE A 48 -12.09 -17.61 -9.89
CA PHE A 48 -11.71 -18.57 -8.86
C PHE A 48 -10.21 -18.91 -8.92
N ASN A 49 -9.68 -19.15 -10.12
CA ASN A 49 -8.26 -19.41 -10.30
C ASN A 49 -7.41 -18.18 -9.95
N TRP A 50 -7.90 -17.00 -10.31
CA TRP A 50 -7.33 -15.73 -9.89
C TRP A 50 -7.28 -15.60 -8.37
N TYR A 51 -8.41 -15.83 -7.71
CA TYR A 51 -8.50 -15.79 -6.25
C TYR A 51 -7.52 -16.76 -5.59
N LYS A 52 -7.48 -18.02 -6.06
CA LYS A 52 -6.60 -19.05 -5.53
C LYS A 52 -5.12 -18.67 -5.65
N ALA A 53 -4.70 -18.15 -6.80
CA ALA A 53 -3.33 -17.72 -7.03
C ALA A 53 -2.96 -16.54 -6.12
N VAL A 54 -3.82 -15.54 -6.04
CA VAL A 54 -3.57 -14.34 -5.23
C VAL A 54 -3.60 -14.62 -3.72
N ALA A 55 -4.41 -15.60 -3.29
CA ALA A 55 -4.42 -16.06 -1.91
C ALA A 55 -3.22 -16.94 -1.52
N SER A 56 -2.38 -17.33 -2.49
CA SER A 56 -1.17 -18.09 -2.26
C SER A 56 0.02 -17.19 -1.91
N SER A 57 1.18 -17.82 -1.67
CA SER A 57 2.46 -17.12 -1.47
C SER A 57 3.11 -16.65 -2.80
N HIS A 58 2.56 -17.03 -3.95
CA HIS A 58 3.04 -16.65 -5.27
C HIS A 58 1.91 -16.03 -6.11
N PRO A 59 1.59 -14.73 -5.92
CA PRO A 59 0.46 -14.06 -6.58
C PRO A 59 0.47 -14.12 -8.11
N PRO A 60 1.63 -14.07 -8.81
CA PRO A 60 1.65 -14.13 -10.26
C PRO A 60 1.39 -15.51 -10.87
N GLN A 61 1.25 -16.60 -10.10
CA GLN A 61 1.10 -17.96 -10.60
C GLN A 61 0.05 -18.07 -11.72
N PHE A 62 -1.15 -17.52 -11.51
CA PHE A 62 -2.20 -17.54 -12.54
C PHE A 62 -1.74 -16.81 -13.81
N VAL A 63 -1.11 -15.66 -13.66
CA VAL A 63 -0.65 -14.84 -14.79
C VAL A 63 0.44 -15.57 -15.55
N GLU A 64 1.40 -16.17 -14.87
CA GLU A 64 2.48 -16.98 -15.48
C GLU A 64 1.97 -18.15 -16.29
N GLU A 65 0.96 -18.88 -15.77
CA GLU A 65 0.31 -19.97 -16.49
C GLU A 65 -0.37 -19.49 -17.77
N GLN A 66 -1.04 -18.32 -17.73
CA GLN A 66 -1.67 -17.74 -18.92
C GLN A 66 -0.64 -17.17 -19.90
N VAL A 67 0.44 -16.54 -19.40
CA VAL A 67 1.54 -16.02 -20.23
C VAL A 67 2.22 -17.12 -21.04
N LYS A 68 2.40 -18.32 -20.47
CA LYS A 68 2.94 -19.48 -21.19
C LYS A 68 2.06 -19.92 -22.36
N ARG A 69 0.73 -19.68 -22.29
CA ARG A 69 -0.25 -20.11 -23.31
C ARG A 69 -0.54 -19.02 -24.33
N PHE A 70 -0.64 -17.78 -23.91
CA PHE A 70 -1.21 -16.69 -24.69
C PHE A 70 -0.26 -15.51 -24.91
N GLY A 71 0.90 -15.48 -24.23
CA GLY A 71 1.82 -14.36 -24.25
C GLY A 71 1.57 -13.34 -23.10
N LYS A 72 2.43 -12.31 -23.02
CA LYS A 72 2.45 -11.37 -21.90
C LYS A 72 1.21 -10.47 -21.79
N ILE A 73 0.42 -10.31 -22.85
CA ILE A 73 -0.86 -9.57 -22.87
C ILE A 73 -1.93 -10.55 -23.29
N PHE A 74 -2.87 -10.85 -22.41
CA PHE A 74 -3.92 -11.83 -22.66
C PHE A 74 -5.26 -11.40 -22.10
N SER A 75 -6.35 -11.99 -22.60
CA SER A 75 -7.71 -11.72 -22.11
C SER A 75 -8.27 -12.92 -21.33
N CYS A 76 -9.05 -12.60 -20.30
CA CYS A 76 -9.79 -13.55 -19.48
C CYS A 76 -11.08 -12.93 -18.98
N SER A 77 -11.91 -13.65 -18.25
CA SER A 77 -13.07 -13.11 -17.59
C SER A 77 -12.83 -13.03 -16.09
N LEU A 78 -12.81 -11.83 -15.52
CA LEU A 78 -12.64 -11.59 -14.10
C LEU A 78 -13.85 -10.81 -13.56
N PHE A 79 -14.38 -11.26 -12.42
CA PHE A 79 -15.49 -10.59 -11.72
C PHE A 79 -16.71 -10.34 -12.63
N GLY A 80 -16.97 -11.26 -13.55
CA GLY A 80 -18.07 -11.17 -14.50
C GLY A 80 -17.89 -10.21 -15.69
N LYS A 81 -16.70 -9.61 -15.84
CA LYS A 81 -16.35 -8.73 -16.95
C LYS A 81 -15.15 -9.28 -17.74
N TRP A 82 -15.07 -8.90 -19.00
CA TRP A 82 -13.85 -9.08 -19.79
C TRP A 82 -12.71 -8.27 -19.17
N ALA A 83 -11.57 -8.90 -19.05
CA ALA A 83 -10.35 -8.29 -18.55
C ALA A 83 -9.18 -8.58 -19.49
N VAL A 84 -8.38 -7.57 -19.77
CA VAL A 84 -7.07 -7.70 -20.40
C VAL A 84 -6.04 -7.61 -19.30
N VAL A 85 -5.32 -8.72 -19.06
CA VAL A 85 -4.29 -8.84 -18.04
C VAL A 85 -2.92 -8.75 -18.68
N SER A 86 -2.01 -8.03 -18.06
CA SER A 86 -0.68 -7.82 -18.62
C SER A 86 0.45 -8.06 -17.63
N ALA A 87 1.39 -8.89 -18.06
CA ALA A 87 2.74 -9.06 -17.51
C ALA A 87 3.80 -8.34 -18.37
N ASP A 88 3.39 -7.54 -19.36
CA ASP A 88 4.31 -6.79 -20.21
C ASP A 88 4.63 -5.42 -19.60
N PRO A 89 5.91 -5.11 -19.27
CA PRO A 89 6.28 -3.87 -18.63
C PRO A 89 5.98 -2.62 -19.47
N ASN A 90 6.09 -2.71 -20.82
CA ASN A 90 5.80 -1.60 -21.72
C ASN A 90 4.31 -1.28 -21.76
N PHE A 91 3.49 -2.33 -21.86
CA PHE A 91 2.03 -2.15 -21.83
C PHE A 91 1.55 -1.64 -20.46
N ASN A 92 2.11 -2.16 -19.37
CA ASN A 92 1.81 -1.67 -18.03
C ASN A 92 2.12 -0.16 -17.90
N LYS A 93 3.28 0.26 -18.39
CA LYS A 93 3.67 1.69 -18.43
C LYS A 93 2.72 2.50 -19.32
N PHE A 94 2.37 2.00 -20.50
CA PHE A 94 1.41 2.64 -21.40
C PHE A 94 0.05 2.87 -20.72
N VAL A 95 -0.48 1.85 -20.02
CA VAL A 95 -1.76 1.98 -19.31
C VAL A 95 -1.68 3.04 -18.21
N MET A 96 -0.59 3.04 -17.41
CA MET A 96 -0.42 4.02 -16.33
C MET A 96 -0.26 5.45 -16.85
N GLN A 97 0.44 5.65 -17.97
CA GLN A 97 0.66 6.97 -18.57
C GLN A 97 -0.57 7.55 -19.26
N ASN A 98 -1.53 6.69 -19.66
CA ASN A 98 -2.76 7.11 -20.32
C ASN A 98 -3.99 7.11 -19.39
N GLU A 99 -3.75 7.14 -18.08
CA GLU A 99 -4.79 7.37 -17.06
C GLU A 99 -5.50 8.71 -17.28
N GLY A 100 -6.82 8.70 -17.22
CA GLY A 100 -7.67 9.86 -17.47
C GLY A 100 -7.93 10.15 -18.96
N LYS A 101 -7.09 9.67 -19.87
CA LYS A 101 -7.26 9.76 -21.33
C LYS A 101 -7.97 8.51 -21.85
N LEU A 102 -7.24 7.42 -21.99
CA LEU A 102 -7.72 6.13 -22.54
C LEU A 102 -8.28 5.21 -21.46
N PHE A 103 -7.76 5.30 -20.25
CA PHE A 103 -8.12 4.45 -19.12
C PHE A 103 -8.60 5.28 -17.94
N GLN A 104 -9.40 4.64 -17.10
CA GLN A 104 -9.82 5.19 -15.80
C GLN A 104 -9.69 4.17 -14.71
N SER A 105 -9.41 4.61 -13.48
CA SER A 105 -9.41 3.73 -12.32
C SER A 105 -10.79 3.12 -12.10
N SER A 106 -10.82 1.83 -11.80
CA SER A 106 -12.05 1.09 -11.52
C SER A 106 -11.93 0.39 -10.18
N TYR A 107 -12.79 0.74 -9.25
CA TYR A 107 -12.80 0.18 -7.90
C TYR A 107 -14.13 -0.49 -7.59
N PRO A 108 -14.16 -1.55 -6.75
CA PRO A 108 -15.41 -2.15 -6.25
C PRO A 108 -16.32 -1.12 -5.58
N LYS A 109 -17.63 -1.39 -5.57
CA LYS A 109 -18.62 -0.48 -4.99
C LYS A 109 -18.36 -0.23 -3.51
N SER A 110 -18.09 -1.28 -2.72
CA SER A 110 -17.78 -1.17 -1.29
C SER A 110 -16.61 -0.21 -1.03
N PHE A 111 -15.55 -0.33 -1.81
CA PHE A 111 -14.39 0.53 -1.71
C PHE A 111 -14.76 2.01 -2.01
N ARG A 112 -15.46 2.26 -3.11
CA ARG A 112 -15.83 3.63 -3.50
C ARG A 112 -16.77 4.31 -2.49
N ASP A 113 -17.72 3.55 -1.94
CA ASP A 113 -18.68 4.09 -0.98
C ASP A 113 -17.99 4.45 0.35
N LEU A 114 -17.03 3.63 0.79
CA LEU A 114 -16.30 3.84 2.03
C LEU A 114 -15.22 4.92 1.91
N VAL A 115 -14.41 4.88 0.87
CA VAL A 115 -13.35 5.88 0.67
C VAL A 115 -13.90 7.27 0.34
N GLY A 116 -15.14 7.34 -0.13
CA GLY A 116 -15.84 8.58 -0.44
C GLY A 116 -15.79 8.95 -1.92
N LYS A 117 -16.72 9.82 -2.32
CA LYS A 117 -16.86 10.24 -3.72
C LYS A 117 -15.91 11.38 -4.10
N ASN A 118 -15.50 12.18 -3.12
CA ASN A 118 -14.66 13.37 -3.29
C ASN A 118 -13.18 13.12 -2.95
N GLY A 119 -12.78 11.87 -2.70
CA GLY A 119 -11.42 11.51 -2.34
C GLY A 119 -10.48 11.37 -3.54
N VAL A 120 -9.20 11.64 -3.35
CA VAL A 120 -8.16 11.62 -4.38
C VAL A 120 -8.05 10.26 -5.11
N ILE A 121 -8.41 9.17 -4.43
CA ILE A 121 -8.36 7.81 -4.99
C ILE A 121 -9.52 7.56 -5.98
N THR A 122 -10.71 8.09 -5.67
CA THR A 122 -11.96 7.76 -6.36
C THR A 122 -12.34 8.74 -7.48
N VAL A 123 -11.96 9.99 -7.35
CA VAL A 123 -12.24 11.03 -8.36
C VAL A 123 -11.50 10.79 -9.68
N GLN A 124 -12.01 11.38 -10.76
CA GLN A 124 -11.49 11.23 -12.10
C GLN A 124 -11.19 12.60 -12.74
N GLY A 125 -10.42 12.58 -13.83
CA GLY A 125 -10.21 13.75 -14.68
C GLY A 125 -9.50 14.91 -13.98
N GLU A 126 -10.03 16.13 -14.12
CA GLU A 126 -9.41 17.35 -13.61
C GLU A 126 -9.43 17.41 -12.08
N GLN A 127 -10.53 17.02 -11.46
CA GLN A 127 -10.62 16.96 -9.99
C GLN A 127 -9.55 16.02 -9.39
N GLN A 128 -9.30 14.87 -10.02
CA GLN A 128 -8.25 13.95 -9.60
C GLN A 128 -6.86 14.61 -9.70
N ARG A 129 -6.59 15.32 -10.80
CA ARG A 129 -5.29 16.03 -10.95
C ARG A 129 -5.11 17.09 -9.88
N LYS A 130 -6.17 17.89 -9.59
CA LYS A 130 -6.13 18.91 -8.55
C LYS A 130 -5.84 18.29 -7.17
N LEU A 131 -6.64 17.32 -6.72
CA LEU A 131 -6.45 16.70 -5.40
C LEU A 131 -5.12 15.94 -5.30
N HIS A 132 -4.68 15.31 -6.40
CA HIS A 132 -3.38 14.64 -6.44
C HIS A 132 -2.22 15.65 -6.37
N ALA A 133 -2.34 16.81 -7.01
CA ALA A 133 -1.34 17.87 -6.91
C ALA A 133 -1.23 18.42 -5.48
N ILE A 134 -2.37 18.63 -4.81
CA ILE A 134 -2.42 19.03 -3.40
C ILE A 134 -1.70 18.00 -2.52
N ALA A 135 -2.07 16.70 -2.64
CA ALA A 135 -1.41 15.64 -1.89
C ALA A 135 0.10 15.59 -2.15
N SER A 136 0.52 15.71 -3.42
CA SER A 136 1.93 15.71 -3.80
C SER A 136 2.70 16.91 -3.25
N ASN A 137 2.07 18.10 -3.23
CA ASN A 137 2.67 19.29 -2.66
C ASN A 137 2.88 19.17 -1.15
N MET A 138 1.90 18.59 -0.44
CA MET A 138 2.01 18.37 1.00
C MET A 138 3.09 17.36 1.39
N MET A 139 3.40 16.41 0.49
CA MET A 139 4.38 15.33 0.72
C MET A 139 5.73 15.61 0.03
N ARG A 140 6.04 16.86 -0.32
CA ARG A 140 7.33 17.22 -0.94
C ARG A 140 8.50 17.04 0.04
N LEU A 141 9.69 16.79 -0.50
CA LEU A 141 10.91 16.53 0.28
C LEU A 141 11.29 17.67 1.24
N ASP A 142 11.07 18.93 0.83
CA ASP A 142 11.31 20.08 1.68
C ASP A 142 10.37 20.06 2.90
N LYS A 143 9.07 19.83 2.69
CA LYS A 143 8.10 19.70 3.79
C LYS A 143 8.40 18.50 4.68
N LEU A 144 8.81 17.36 4.10
CA LEU A 144 9.23 16.19 4.88
C LEU A 144 10.42 16.48 5.78
N ARG A 145 11.40 17.23 5.27
CA ARG A 145 12.59 17.62 6.02
C ARG A 145 12.27 18.54 7.21
N PHE A 146 11.44 19.55 6.98
CA PHE A 146 11.24 20.62 7.95
C PHE A 146 10.08 20.37 8.92
N HIS A 147 9.10 19.53 8.55
CA HIS A 147 7.87 19.38 9.33
C HIS A 147 7.61 17.95 9.81
N PHE A 148 8.10 16.95 9.10
CA PHE A 148 7.72 15.55 9.41
C PHE A 148 8.84 14.75 10.06
N LEU A 149 10.12 15.08 9.79
CA LEU A 149 11.25 14.26 10.24
C LEU A 149 11.29 14.11 11.77
N GLU A 150 11.15 15.21 12.49
CA GLU A 150 11.19 15.20 13.95
C GLU A 150 9.95 14.53 14.55
N ASP A 151 8.76 14.85 14.03
CA ASP A 151 7.50 14.25 14.50
C ASP A 151 7.46 12.74 14.31
N ILE A 152 7.94 12.24 13.16
CA ILE A 152 8.05 10.79 12.89
C ILE A 152 8.95 10.14 13.93
N GLN A 153 10.11 10.71 14.20
CA GLN A 153 11.07 10.16 15.17
C GLN A 153 10.50 10.14 16.59
N ARG A 154 9.86 11.24 17.00
CA ARG A 154 9.22 11.34 18.33
C ARG A 154 8.17 10.24 18.52
N VAL A 155 7.27 10.07 17.56
CA VAL A 155 6.23 9.01 17.61
C VAL A 155 6.86 7.61 17.58
N MET A 156 7.90 7.39 16.77
CA MET A 156 8.62 6.12 16.73
C MET A 156 9.26 5.77 18.07
N LEU A 157 10.01 6.71 18.67
CA LEU A 157 10.67 6.52 19.95
C LEU A 157 9.66 6.22 21.06
N GLN A 158 8.58 7.00 21.15
CA GLN A 158 7.51 6.76 22.14
C GLN A 158 6.88 5.38 21.97
N THR A 159 6.59 4.98 20.74
CA THR A 159 5.94 3.69 20.48
C THR A 159 6.88 2.52 20.75
N LEU A 160 8.14 2.60 20.30
CA LEU A 160 9.10 1.53 20.50
C LEU A 160 9.52 1.38 21.97
N SER A 161 9.63 2.47 22.74
CA SER A 161 9.98 2.42 24.17
C SER A 161 8.96 1.64 25.01
N SER A 162 7.72 1.51 24.53
CA SER A 162 6.66 0.79 25.25
C SER A 162 6.77 -0.74 25.22
N PHE A 163 7.61 -1.32 24.34
CA PHE A 163 7.81 -2.78 24.31
C PHE A 163 8.71 -3.24 25.47
N GLN A 164 8.26 -4.34 26.11
CA GLN A 164 9.01 -4.96 27.19
C GLN A 164 10.05 -5.95 26.66
N ASN A 165 11.12 -6.17 27.44
CA ASN A 165 12.11 -7.18 27.13
C ASN A 165 11.51 -8.59 27.20
N ASN A 166 11.91 -9.48 26.30
CA ASN A 166 11.39 -10.84 26.13
C ASN A 166 9.86 -10.92 25.86
N GLN A 167 9.28 -9.83 25.36
CA GLN A 167 7.88 -9.80 24.98
C GLN A 167 7.65 -10.52 23.65
N VAL A 168 6.71 -11.46 23.63
CA VAL A 168 6.22 -12.05 22.37
C VAL A 168 5.16 -11.13 21.77
N ILE A 169 5.42 -10.67 20.56
CA ILE A 169 4.50 -9.81 19.82
C ILE A 169 4.10 -10.46 18.49
N HIS A 170 2.86 -10.21 18.08
CA HIS A 170 2.39 -10.53 16.75
C HIS A 170 2.54 -9.30 15.87
N LEU A 171 3.56 -9.24 15.05
CA LEU A 171 3.84 -8.09 14.19
C LEU A 171 2.70 -7.73 13.22
N GLN A 172 1.84 -8.66 12.90
CA GLN A 172 0.70 -8.46 12.00
C GLN A 172 -0.66 -8.35 12.69
N ASP A 173 -0.92 -9.04 13.80
CA ASP A 173 -2.22 -9.00 14.54
C ASP A 173 -2.60 -7.61 15.04
N VAL A 174 -1.66 -6.88 14.91
CA VAL A 174 -1.53 -5.51 14.93
C VAL A 174 -2.30 -4.78 13.86
N CYS A 175 -2.42 -5.34 12.68
CA CYS A 175 -3.19 -4.77 11.58
C CYS A 175 -4.65 -5.22 11.57
N ARG A 176 -5.07 -6.20 12.38
CA ARG A 176 -6.33 -6.90 12.12
C ARG A 176 -7.33 -7.03 13.25
N LYS A 177 -6.98 -6.79 14.52
CA LYS A 177 -7.92 -7.01 15.63
C LYS A 177 -7.90 -5.90 16.66
N ALA A 178 -8.82 -4.96 16.50
CA ALA A 178 -9.53 -4.40 17.65
C ALA A 178 -10.60 -5.41 18.13
N THR A 179 -10.22 -6.63 18.51
CA THR A 179 -11.10 -7.54 19.24
C THR A 179 -10.62 -7.63 20.67
N CYS A 180 -11.41 -7.03 21.52
CA CYS A 180 -11.71 -7.31 22.93
C CYS A 180 -10.82 -8.36 23.59
N ASP A 181 -9.61 -7.94 24.02
CA ASP A 181 -8.94 -8.47 25.20
C ASP A 181 -7.95 -7.42 25.70
N MET A 182 -8.24 -6.85 26.85
CA MET A 182 -7.57 -5.69 27.42
C MET A 182 -6.25 -6.04 28.13
N SER A 183 -5.52 -7.05 27.68
CA SER A 183 -4.21 -7.38 28.25
C SER A 183 -3.10 -7.27 27.20
N HIS A 184 -2.35 -6.16 27.23
CA HIS A 184 -0.98 -5.99 26.67
C HIS A 184 -0.77 -6.26 25.17
N LYS A 185 -1.52 -5.63 24.25
CA LYS A 185 -1.19 -5.70 22.81
C LYS A 185 -0.93 -4.32 22.23
N ILE A 186 0.31 -3.89 22.30
CA ILE A 186 0.82 -2.76 21.54
C ILE A 186 1.01 -3.21 20.11
N SER A 187 0.47 -2.45 19.20
CA SER A 187 0.23 -2.81 17.82
C SER A 187 1.08 -1.98 16.85
N TRP A 188 1.67 -2.62 15.80
CA TRP A 188 2.34 -1.92 14.69
C TRP A 188 1.40 -1.07 13.84
N THR A 189 0.10 -1.45 13.74
CA THR A 189 -0.92 -0.55 13.24
C THR A 189 -0.94 0.69 14.11
N THR A 190 -0.69 0.53 15.40
CA THR A 190 -0.55 1.66 16.30
C THR A 190 0.57 2.60 15.85
N VAL A 191 1.74 2.10 15.42
CA VAL A 191 2.81 2.97 14.91
C VAL A 191 2.34 3.72 13.65
N ALA A 192 1.89 3.00 12.63
CA ALA A 192 1.51 3.63 11.38
C ALA A 192 0.26 4.52 11.53
N ILE A 193 -0.76 4.10 12.29
CA ILE A 193 -1.95 4.92 12.52
C ILE A 193 -1.63 6.14 13.41
N ASN A 194 -0.78 5.99 14.42
CA ASN A 194 -0.33 7.10 15.25
C ASN A 194 0.40 8.14 14.41
N LEU A 195 1.33 7.68 13.56
CA LEU A 195 2.02 8.56 12.63
C LEU A 195 1.03 9.28 11.72
N MET A 196 0.10 8.55 11.11
CA MET A 196 -0.85 9.14 10.16
C MET A 196 -1.86 10.06 10.84
N VAL A 197 -2.39 9.71 12.01
CA VAL A 197 -3.34 10.55 12.77
C VAL A 197 -2.64 11.81 13.28
N ASN A 198 -1.44 11.67 13.84
CA ASN A 198 -0.65 12.82 14.28
C ASN A 198 -0.30 13.74 13.11
N GLN A 199 0.24 13.21 12.02
CA GLN A 199 0.68 13.99 10.86
C GLN A 199 -0.47 14.62 10.07
N LEU A 200 -1.61 13.95 9.97
CA LEU A 200 -2.74 14.45 9.20
C LEU A 200 -3.66 15.34 10.01
N LEU A 201 -3.89 15.02 11.29
CA LEU A 201 -4.88 15.68 12.13
C LEU A 201 -4.27 16.49 13.28
N GLY A 202 -2.96 16.40 13.51
CA GLY A 202 -2.30 17.06 14.66
C GLY A 202 -2.72 16.47 16.02
N VAL A 203 -3.33 15.28 16.06
CA VAL A 203 -3.82 14.64 17.30
C VAL A 203 -2.71 13.79 17.91
N SER A 204 -2.39 14.05 19.19
CA SER A 204 -1.37 13.33 19.95
C SER A 204 -1.92 12.58 21.19
N SER A 205 -3.22 12.72 21.50
CA SER A 205 -3.85 12.01 22.61
C SER A 205 -3.93 10.51 22.34
N GLU A 206 -3.36 9.70 23.24
CA GLU A 206 -3.35 8.23 23.10
C GLU A 206 -4.77 7.64 23.04
N SER A 207 -5.71 8.15 23.81
CA SER A 207 -7.11 7.68 23.80
C SER A 207 -7.80 7.95 22.47
N GLU A 208 -7.59 9.11 21.87
CA GLU A 208 -8.16 9.48 20.56
C GLU A 208 -7.52 8.68 19.42
N ILE A 209 -6.21 8.46 19.49
CA ILE A 209 -5.49 7.63 18.53
C ILE A 209 -6.00 6.19 18.58
N ASN A 210 -6.15 5.61 19.77
CA ASN A 210 -6.66 4.24 19.96
C ASN A 210 -8.11 4.10 19.47
N GLU A 211 -8.95 5.10 19.69
CA GLU A 211 -10.30 5.10 19.14
C GLU A 211 -10.28 5.20 17.61
N MET A 212 -9.46 6.08 17.04
CA MET A 212 -9.31 6.21 15.60
C MET A 212 -8.81 4.91 14.97
N ALA A 213 -7.85 4.23 15.60
CA ALA A 213 -7.31 2.95 15.15
C ALA A 213 -8.40 1.86 15.06
N ARG A 214 -9.29 1.78 16.06
CA ARG A 214 -10.44 0.84 16.04
C ARG A 214 -11.40 1.15 14.91
N LEU A 215 -11.82 2.41 14.80
CA LEU A 215 -12.72 2.85 13.72
C LEU A 215 -12.10 2.58 12.35
N PHE A 216 -10.80 2.78 12.23
CA PHE A 216 -10.09 2.58 10.97
C PHE A 216 -9.97 1.11 10.59
N SER A 217 -9.81 0.19 11.55
CA SER A 217 -9.85 -1.25 11.31
C SER A 217 -11.19 -1.69 10.72
N ASP A 218 -12.29 -1.28 11.35
CA ASP A 218 -13.66 -1.57 10.88
C ASP A 218 -13.91 -1.00 9.47
N PHE A 219 -13.39 0.21 9.22
CA PHE A 219 -13.48 0.87 7.93
C PHE A 219 -12.75 0.08 6.83
N VAL A 220 -11.50 -0.36 7.07
CA VAL A 220 -10.70 -1.13 6.10
C VAL A 220 -11.34 -2.47 5.78
N ASP A 221 -11.85 -3.20 6.79
CA ASP A 221 -12.55 -4.47 6.59
C ASP A 221 -13.82 -4.27 5.74
N GLY A 222 -14.52 -3.17 5.92
CA GLY A 222 -15.65 -2.77 5.08
C GLY A 222 -15.27 -2.52 3.62
N CYS A 223 -14.13 -1.88 3.36
CA CYS A 223 -13.66 -1.55 2.01
C CYS A 223 -13.49 -2.78 1.11
N LEU A 224 -13.04 -3.89 1.69
CA LEU A 224 -12.73 -5.13 0.99
C LEU A 224 -13.88 -6.16 1.06
N SER A 225 -15.03 -5.79 1.61
CA SER A 225 -16.18 -6.66 1.81
C SER A 225 -17.20 -6.58 0.67
N VAL A 226 -18.17 -7.51 0.67
CA VAL A 226 -19.34 -7.45 -0.22
C VAL A 226 -20.22 -6.28 0.21
N PRO A 227 -20.73 -5.43 -0.70
CA PRO A 227 -21.50 -4.22 -0.37
C PRO A 227 -22.94 -4.54 0.07
N ILE A 228 -23.08 -5.30 1.16
CA ILE A 228 -24.36 -5.63 1.78
C ILE A 228 -24.50 -4.82 3.08
N ASN A 229 -25.41 -3.84 3.07
CA ASN A 229 -25.61 -2.94 4.21
C ASN A 229 -26.64 -3.50 5.20
N LEU A 230 -26.29 -4.60 5.87
CA LEU A 230 -27.10 -5.20 6.92
C LEU A 230 -26.31 -5.28 8.24
N PRO A 231 -26.95 -5.09 9.40
CA PRO A 231 -26.29 -5.26 10.70
C PRO A 231 -25.55 -6.60 10.81
N GLY A 232 -24.35 -6.58 11.36
CA GLY A 232 -23.47 -7.75 11.45
C GLY A 232 -22.59 -8.02 10.23
N MET A 233 -22.79 -7.31 9.11
CA MET A 233 -21.93 -7.41 7.94
C MET A 233 -20.79 -6.38 8.00
N ALA A 234 -19.60 -6.77 7.52
CA ALA A 234 -18.42 -5.91 7.54
C ALA A 234 -18.61 -4.58 6.80
N TYR A 235 -19.34 -4.58 5.68
CA TYR A 235 -19.67 -3.34 4.96
C TYR A 235 -20.50 -2.37 5.81
N HIS A 236 -21.52 -2.87 6.52
CA HIS A 236 -22.35 -2.05 7.41
C HIS A 236 -21.53 -1.44 8.57
N THR A 237 -20.69 -2.28 9.20
CA THR A 237 -19.79 -1.84 10.28
C THR A 237 -18.81 -0.79 9.76
N GLY A 238 -18.22 -1.01 8.59
CA GLY A 238 -17.33 -0.06 7.92
C GLY A 238 -17.99 1.28 7.59
N MET A 239 -19.24 1.28 7.13
CA MET A 239 -20.00 2.52 6.86
C MET A 239 -20.27 3.31 8.15
N LYS A 240 -20.61 2.64 9.26
CA LYS A 240 -20.74 3.29 10.57
C LYS A 240 -19.40 3.85 11.09
N ALA A 241 -18.31 3.09 10.88
CA ALA A 241 -16.98 3.56 11.25
C ALA A 241 -16.59 4.80 10.45
N ARG A 242 -16.84 4.82 9.12
CA ARG A 242 -16.63 6.00 8.26
C ARG A 242 -17.38 7.23 8.79
N GLU A 243 -18.65 7.08 9.12
CA GLU A 243 -19.47 8.18 9.67
C GLU A 243 -18.83 8.77 10.93
N LYS A 244 -18.41 7.94 11.88
CA LYS A 244 -17.73 8.39 13.10
C LYS A 244 -16.38 9.06 12.82
N ILE A 245 -15.60 8.54 11.87
CA ILE A 245 -14.34 9.16 11.44
C ILE A 245 -14.59 10.56 10.87
N ILE A 246 -15.59 10.73 10.01
CA ILE A 246 -15.97 12.04 9.44
C ILE A 246 -16.38 13.02 10.54
N ILE A 247 -17.18 12.58 11.52
CA ILE A 247 -17.57 13.43 12.65
C ILE A 247 -16.33 13.93 13.40
N LYS A 248 -15.35 13.06 13.66
CA LYS A 248 -14.09 13.46 14.30
C LYS A 248 -13.28 14.44 13.46
N ILE A 249 -13.13 14.19 12.16
CA ILE A 249 -12.44 15.11 11.25
C ILE A 249 -13.13 16.48 11.24
N ASN A 250 -14.46 16.52 11.11
CA ASN A 250 -15.22 17.78 11.12
C ASN A 250 -15.06 18.54 12.44
N ARG A 251 -15.04 17.84 13.59
CA ARG A 251 -14.76 18.46 14.90
C ARG A 251 -13.36 19.10 14.90
N THR A 252 -12.37 18.43 14.35
CA THR A 252 -11.01 18.98 14.25
C THR A 252 -10.97 20.20 13.32
N ILE A 253 -11.70 20.18 12.20
CA ILE A 253 -11.86 21.34 11.30
C ILE A 253 -12.44 22.54 12.04
N GLU A 254 -13.50 22.33 12.82
CA GLU A 254 -14.14 23.40 13.60
C GLU A 254 -13.19 23.98 14.66
N MET A 255 -12.44 23.13 15.37
CA MET A 255 -11.44 23.58 16.34
C MET A 255 -10.36 24.47 15.69
N TYR A 256 -9.83 24.08 14.53
CA TYR A 256 -8.83 24.88 13.81
C TYR A 256 -9.40 26.24 13.35
N ARG A 257 -10.63 26.27 12.85
CA ARG A 257 -11.30 27.53 12.46
C ARG A 257 -11.54 28.49 13.63
N GLN A 258 -11.82 27.94 14.81
CA GLN A 258 -12.01 28.75 16.03
C GLN A 258 -10.69 29.29 16.59
N ARG A 259 -9.59 28.59 16.43
CA ARG A 259 -8.28 28.96 16.95
C ARG A 259 -7.65 30.16 16.22
N GLY A 260 -7.93 30.31 14.93
CA GLY A 260 -7.52 31.46 14.09
C GLY A 260 -6.04 31.60 13.77
N SER A 261 -5.17 30.74 14.30
CA SER A 261 -3.73 30.69 13.99
C SER A 261 -3.22 29.26 14.00
N LEU A 262 -2.28 28.93 13.10
CA LEU A 262 -1.59 27.64 13.09
C LEU A 262 -0.48 27.60 14.14
N GLU A 263 -0.37 26.45 14.81
CA GLU A 263 0.78 26.09 15.62
C GLU A 263 1.73 25.17 14.84
N VAL A 264 2.98 25.08 15.26
CA VAL A 264 4.02 24.30 14.58
C VAL A 264 3.63 22.82 14.44
N ASN A 265 2.83 22.28 15.36
CA ASN A 265 2.39 20.89 15.40
C ASN A 265 1.02 20.62 14.76
N ASP A 266 0.40 21.62 14.15
CA ASP A 266 -0.85 21.43 13.43
C ASP A 266 -0.61 20.62 12.15
N GLY A 267 -1.32 19.48 12.00
CA GLY A 267 -1.10 18.50 10.93
C GLY A 267 -1.42 19.02 9.53
N VAL A 268 -1.41 18.09 8.57
CA VAL A 268 -1.75 18.36 7.16
C VAL A 268 -3.13 19.00 7.00
N LEU A 269 -4.10 18.61 7.86
CA LEU A 269 -5.46 19.17 7.83
C LEU A 269 -5.47 20.69 8.02
N ALA A 270 -4.74 21.21 8.99
CA ALA A 270 -4.68 22.64 9.25
C ALA A 270 -4.13 23.41 8.04
N ARG A 271 -3.03 22.93 7.46
CA ARG A 271 -2.44 23.50 6.25
C ARG A 271 -3.37 23.42 5.04
N LEU A 272 -4.12 22.32 4.92
CA LEU A 272 -5.10 22.15 3.85
C LEU A 272 -6.21 23.19 3.95
N LEU A 273 -6.63 23.54 5.16
CA LEU A 273 -7.66 24.55 5.40
C LEU A 273 -7.19 25.98 5.10
N GLU A 274 -5.88 26.27 5.26
CA GLU A 274 -5.31 27.57 4.90
C GLU A 274 -5.00 27.70 3.42
N GLU A 275 -4.35 26.69 2.83
CA GLU A 275 -3.84 26.74 1.46
C GLU A 275 -4.94 26.52 0.41
N GLU A 276 -6.04 25.81 0.75
CA GLU A 276 -7.04 25.36 -0.21
C GLU A 276 -8.48 25.65 0.23
N ASN A 277 -9.22 26.31 -0.64
CA ASN A 277 -10.65 26.55 -0.42
C ASN A 277 -11.49 25.35 -0.88
N LEU A 278 -11.51 24.27 -0.08
CA LEU A 278 -12.29 23.08 -0.32
C LEU A 278 -13.51 23.01 0.60
N PRO A 279 -14.67 22.48 0.13
CA PRO A 279 -15.80 22.18 0.99
C PRO A 279 -15.45 21.16 2.08
N ASN A 280 -16.09 21.25 3.26
CA ASN A 280 -15.75 20.36 4.40
C ASN A 280 -15.88 18.85 4.09
N ASP A 281 -16.89 18.47 3.31
CA ASP A 281 -17.09 17.08 2.88
C ASP A 281 -15.95 16.60 1.96
N ALA A 282 -15.43 17.46 1.10
CA ALA A 282 -14.28 17.16 0.26
C ALA A 282 -12.98 17.08 1.09
N VAL A 283 -12.82 17.96 2.09
CA VAL A 283 -11.70 17.90 3.05
C VAL A 283 -11.74 16.59 3.84
N ALA A 284 -12.91 16.20 4.37
CA ALA A 284 -13.05 14.98 5.14
C ALA A 284 -12.76 13.73 4.30
N ASP A 285 -13.31 13.63 3.08
CA ASP A 285 -13.00 12.54 2.15
C ASP A 285 -11.52 12.52 1.75
N PHE A 286 -10.89 13.69 1.56
CA PHE A 286 -9.47 13.79 1.25
C PHE A 286 -8.60 13.24 2.39
N ILE A 287 -8.85 13.65 3.63
CA ILE A 287 -8.13 13.17 4.81
C ILE A 287 -8.34 11.66 5.02
N ILE A 288 -9.57 11.15 4.88
CA ILE A 288 -9.84 9.69 4.95
C ILE A 288 -9.02 8.93 3.91
N ASN A 289 -8.91 9.48 2.69
CA ASN A 289 -8.11 8.85 1.64
C ASN A 289 -6.62 8.79 1.98
N LEU A 290 -6.07 9.86 2.55
CA LEU A 290 -4.67 9.89 2.98
C LEU A 290 -4.43 8.94 4.15
N LEU A 291 -5.33 8.91 5.15
CA LEU A 291 -5.28 7.94 6.26
C LEU A 291 -5.29 6.50 5.75
N PHE A 292 -6.20 6.19 4.81
CA PHE A 292 -6.30 4.86 4.21
C PHE A 292 -5.02 4.48 3.46
N ALA A 293 -4.54 5.38 2.59
CA ALA A 293 -3.40 5.10 1.75
C ALA A 293 -2.09 4.94 2.56
N GLY A 294 -1.88 5.77 3.58
CA GLY A 294 -0.63 5.82 4.31
C GLY A 294 -0.51 4.78 5.43
N ASN A 295 -1.62 4.43 6.08
CA ASN A 295 -1.58 3.55 7.24
C ASN A 295 -1.22 2.10 6.86
N GLU A 296 -2.05 1.45 6.07
CA GLU A 296 -1.94 0.00 5.84
C GLU A 296 -0.72 -0.36 4.99
N THR A 297 -0.41 0.44 3.98
CA THR A 297 0.69 0.15 3.04
C THR A 297 2.06 0.28 3.69
N THR A 298 2.28 1.33 4.46
CA THR A 298 3.55 1.58 5.17
C THR A 298 3.77 0.56 6.27
N ALA A 299 2.74 0.28 7.10
CA ALA A 299 2.81 -0.74 8.15
C ALA A 299 3.17 -2.13 7.60
N LYS A 300 2.56 -2.54 6.48
CA LYS A 300 2.88 -3.81 5.82
C LYS A 300 4.29 -3.85 5.27
N THR A 301 4.78 -2.74 4.73
CA THR A 301 6.16 -2.67 4.23
C THR A 301 7.16 -2.78 5.39
N MET A 302 6.92 -2.12 6.53
CA MET A 302 7.72 -2.29 7.75
C MET A 302 7.72 -3.74 8.23
N LEU A 303 6.54 -4.37 8.31
CA LEU A 303 6.38 -5.77 8.68
C LEU A 303 7.18 -6.71 7.76
N PHE A 304 7.06 -6.53 6.45
CA PHE A 304 7.77 -7.37 5.49
C PHE A 304 9.27 -7.13 5.50
N ALA A 305 9.73 -5.92 5.76
CA ALA A 305 11.16 -5.65 5.93
C ALA A 305 11.74 -6.46 7.11
N VAL A 306 11.07 -6.46 8.26
CA VAL A 306 11.49 -7.27 9.42
C VAL A 306 11.42 -8.77 9.11
N TYR A 307 10.36 -9.23 8.44
CA TYR A 307 10.21 -10.62 8.03
C TYR A 307 11.33 -11.09 7.08
N PHE A 308 11.67 -10.31 6.06
CA PHE A 308 12.74 -10.65 5.13
C PHE A 308 14.12 -10.58 5.78
N LEU A 309 14.35 -9.59 6.64
CA LEU A 309 15.59 -9.47 7.42
C LEU A 309 15.79 -10.66 8.36
N SER A 310 14.72 -11.20 8.97
CA SER A 310 14.77 -12.40 9.79
C SER A 310 15.26 -13.62 9.01
N LYS A 311 14.98 -13.66 7.69
CA LYS A 311 15.39 -14.76 6.80
C LYS A 311 16.74 -14.54 6.12
N CYS A 312 17.33 -13.34 6.27
CA CYS A 312 18.61 -12.98 5.67
C CYS A 312 19.57 -12.36 6.71
N PRO A 313 20.25 -13.18 7.55
CA PRO A 313 21.14 -12.70 8.60
C PRO A 313 22.26 -11.79 8.10
N ARG A 314 22.77 -12.03 6.88
CA ARG A 314 23.79 -11.20 6.24
C ARG A 314 23.26 -9.76 5.99
N ALA A 315 22.04 -9.63 5.48
CA ALA A 315 21.43 -8.33 5.26
C ALA A 315 21.12 -7.63 6.59
N MET A 316 20.65 -8.39 7.58
CA MET A 316 20.41 -7.87 8.93
C MET A 316 21.68 -7.31 9.57
N LYS A 317 22.81 -8.03 9.47
CA LYS A 317 24.08 -7.57 9.99
C LYS A 317 24.55 -6.28 9.31
N GLN A 318 24.57 -6.24 7.99
CA GLN A 318 25.00 -5.05 7.24
C GLN A 318 24.10 -3.84 7.53
N LEU A 319 22.78 -4.06 7.66
CA LEU A 319 21.85 -3.00 8.03
C LEU A 319 22.15 -2.47 9.44
N LEU A 320 22.38 -3.36 10.41
CA LEU A 320 22.74 -2.97 11.77
C LEU A 320 24.05 -2.18 11.79
N ASP A 321 25.09 -2.66 11.10
CA ASP A 321 26.38 -1.99 11.00
C ASP A 321 26.22 -0.55 10.41
N GLU A 322 25.37 -0.35 9.39
CA GLU A 322 25.06 0.99 8.85
C GLU A 322 24.46 1.90 9.93
N HIS A 323 23.48 1.39 10.68
CA HIS A 323 22.78 2.19 11.68
C HIS A 323 23.58 2.44 12.97
N GLU A 324 24.43 1.51 13.39
CA GLU A 324 25.34 1.71 14.53
C GLU A 324 26.42 2.74 14.19
N ASN A 325 26.92 2.74 12.94
CA ASN A 325 27.84 3.76 12.47
C ASN A 325 27.21 5.17 12.43
N LEU A 326 25.92 5.29 12.17
CA LEU A 326 25.20 6.57 12.26
C LEU A 326 25.11 7.05 13.71
N ARG A 327 24.77 6.17 14.65
CA ARG A 327 24.72 6.51 16.08
C ARG A 327 26.07 6.91 16.65
N SER A 328 27.16 6.26 16.25
CA SER A 328 28.50 6.58 16.73
C SER A 328 29.06 7.90 16.24
N LYS A 329 28.56 8.44 15.11
CA LYS A 329 28.91 9.75 14.57
C LYS A 329 28.22 10.91 15.29
N SER A 330 27.10 10.67 15.94
CA SER A 330 26.40 11.65 16.76
C SER A 330 27.13 11.78 18.10
N ASN A 331 28.22 12.57 18.13
CA ASN A 331 29.08 12.81 19.30
C ASN A 331 28.42 13.63 20.43
N ILE A 332 27.14 13.94 20.35
CA ILE A 332 26.42 14.72 21.36
C ILE A 332 25.64 13.76 22.24
N VAL A 333 26.11 13.58 23.46
CA VAL A 333 25.41 12.83 24.51
C VAL A 333 24.03 13.49 24.74
N GLY A 334 22.96 12.82 24.28
CA GLY A 334 21.59 13.29 24.49
C GLY A 334 20.76 13.56 23.21
N GLU A 335 21.36 13.63 22.02
CA GLU A 335 20.62 13.73 20.77
C GLU A 335 20.39 12.35 20.14
N GLU A 336 19.26 11.72 20.44
CA GLU A 336 18.85 10.45 19.81
C GLU A 336 18.20 10.63 18.44
N MET A 337 18.03 11.88 17.97
CA MET A 337 17.32 12.17 16.72
C MET A 337 18.27 12.29 15.54
N LEU A 338 17.91 11.60 14.45
CA LEU A 338 18.61 11.65 13.17
C LEU A 338 18.34 12.96 12.44
N THR A 339 19.38 13.43 11.77
CA THR A 339 19.27 14.57 10.84
C THR A 339 18.79 14.11 9.45
N TRP A 340 18.40 15.07 8.62
CA TRP A 340 18.09 14.79 7.21
C TRP A 340 19.28 14.21 6.45
N GLN A 341 20.49 14.62 6.81
CA GLN A 341 21.73 14.12 6.18
C GLN A 341 21.98 12.66 6.56
N ASP A 342 21.70 12.26 7.80
CA ASP A 342 21.77 10.87 8.24
C ASP A 342 20.81 9.99 7.44
N TYR A 343 19.55 10.42 7.27
CA TYR A 343 18.59 9.72 6.40
C TYR A 343 19.10 9.56 4.97
N LYS A 344 19.71 10.61 4.41
CA LYS A 344 20.28 10.56 3.05
C LYS A 344 21.49 9.63 2.93
N SER A 345 22.20 9.39 4.01
CA SER A 345 23.39 8.51 4.03
C SER A 345 23.04 7.02 4.17
N MET A 346 21.79 6.67 4.49
CA MET A 346 21.28 5.29 4.68
C MET A 346 21.18 4.51 3.35
N SER A 347 22.29 4.28 2.68
CA SER A 347 22.32 3.72 1.31
C SER A 347 21.87 2.26 1.26
N PHE A 348 22.30 1.42 2.22
CA PHE A 348 21.90 0.03 2.29
C PHE A 348 20.47 -0.13 2.77
N THR A 349 20.03 0.69 3.72
CA THR A 349 18.62 0.78 4.15
C THR A 349 17.70 1.02 2.96
N GLN A 350 18.06 1.94 2.05
CA GLN A 350 17.27 2.17 0.83
C GLN A 350 17.23 0.93 -0.09
N CYS A 351 18.30 0.14 -0.15
CA CYS A 351 18.31 -1.13 -0.88
C CYS A 351 17.40 -2.19 -0.24
N VAL A 352 17.38 -2.27 1.08
CA VAL A 352 16.47 -3.13 1.86
C VAL A 352 15.01 -2.74 1.62
N ILE A 353 14.70 -1.45 1.63
CA ILE A 353 13.35 -0.94 1.34
C ILE A 353 12.92 -1.30 -0.09
N ASP A 354 13.78 -1.05 -1.08
CA ASP A 354 13.47 -1.34 -2.48
C ASP A 354 13.22 -2.83 -2.71
N GLU A 355 14.02 -3.71 -2.11
CA GLU A 355 13.83 -5.16 -2.22
C GLU A 355 12.58 -5.63 -1.49
N THR A 356 12.28 -5.04 -0.34
CA THR A 356 11.03 -5.30 0.39
C THR A 356 9.82 -4.91 -0.43
N LEU A 357 9.83 -3.75 -1.07
CA LEU A 357 8.73 -3.28 -1.93
C LEU A 357 8.56 -4.16 -3.17
N ARG A 358 9.65 -4.65 -3.74
CA ARG A 358 9.62 -5.54 -4.91
C ARG A 358 8.97 -6.88 -4.57
N LEU A 359 9.38 -7.52 -3.48
CA LEU A 359 8.90 -8.83 -3.04
C LEU A 359 7.57 -8.77 -2.30
N GLY A 360 7.37 -7.71 -1.52
CA GLY A 360 6.24 -7.57 -0.61
C GLY A 360 4.87 -7.42 -1.29
N GLY A 361 4.83 -7.11 -2.58
CA GLY A 361 3.59 -7.10 -3.34
C GLY A 361 2.50 -6.22 -2.74
N ILE A 362 2.83 -5.05 -2.20
CA ILE A 362 1.85 -4.13 -1.61
C ILE A 362 0.82 -3.70 -2.67
N ALA A 363 1.27 -3.42 -3.88
CA ALA A 363 0.43 -3.19 -5.06
C ALA A 363 0.70 -4.30 -6.09
N ILE A 364 0.03 -5.44 -5.94
CA ILE A 364 0.22 -6.62 -6.80
C ILE A 364 -0.19 -6.31 -8.24
N TRP A 365 -1.34 -5.66 -8.40
CA TRP A 365 -1.89 -5.21 -9.68
C TRP A 365 -2.62 -3.89 -9.54
N LEU A 366 -2.87 -3.26 -10.68
CA LEU A 366 -3.76 -2.12 -10.79
C LEU A 366 -5.03 -2.53 -11.53
N LEU A 367 -6.18 -1.92 -11.20
CA LEU A 367 -7.43 -2.14 -11.91
C LEU A 367 -7.84 -0.87 -12.64
N ARG A 368 -7.94 -0.99 -13.96
CA ARG A 368 -8.40 0.07 -14.88
C ARG A 368 -9.57 -0.41 -15.69
N GLU A 369 -10.26 0.51 -16.30
CA GLU A 369 -11.31 0.27 -17.29
C GLU A 369 -11.03 1.12 -18.53
N ALA A 370 -11.14 0.54 -19.72
CA ALA A 370 -10.97 1.26 -20.98
C ALA A 370 -12.17 2.17 -21.22
N LYS A 371 -11.92 3.48 -21.45
CA LYS A 371 -12.96 4.50 -21.70
C LYS A 371 -13.51 4.46 -23.13
N GLU A 372 -12.72 3.95 -24.04
CA GLU A 372 -13.00 3.78 -25.46
C GLU A 372 -12.29 2.54 -25.98
N ASP A 373 -12.46 2.19 -27.26
CA ASP A 373 -11.68 1.14 -27.90
C ASP A 373 -10.23 1.60 -28.05
N VAL A 374 -9.31 0.92 -27.37
CA VAL A 374 -7.89 1.29 -27.33
C VAL A 374 -7.07 0.36 -28.20
N VAL A 375 -6.35 0.93 -29.16
CA VAL A 375 -5.40 0.20 -30.00
C VAL A 375 -4.02 0.21 -29.33
N TYR A 376 -3.43 -0.96 -29.15
CA TYR A 376 -2.05 -1.12 -28.68
C TYR A 376 -1.37 -2.24 -29.48
N GLN A 377 -0.33 -1.88 -30.22
CA GLN A 377 0.33 -2.80 -31.20
C GLN A 377 -0.72 -3.39 -32.15
N ASP A 378 -0.87 -4.71 -32.19
CA ASP A 378 -1.82 -5.44 -33.04
C ASP A 378 -3.14 -5.76 -32.33
N TYR A 379 -3.35 -5.25 -31.12
CA TYR A 379 -4.52 -5.54 -30.31
C TYR A 379 -5.49 -4.36 -30.24
N VAL A 380 -6.78 -4.67 -30.15
CA VAL A 380 -7.84 -3.75 -29.72
C VAL A 380 -8.33 -4.20 -28.35
N ILE A 381 -8.34 -3.27 -27.40
CA ILE A 381 -8.92 -3.42 -26.07
C ILE A 381 -10.29 -2.73 -26.11
N PRO A 382 -11.40 -3.46 -26.02
CA PRO A 382 -12.73 -2.88 -26.15
C PRO A 382 -13.07 -1.93 -24.99
N LYS A 383 -13.86 -0.92 -25.29
CA LYS A 383 -14.47 -0.04 -24.30
C LYS A 383 -15.17 -0.83 -23.19
N GLY A 384 -14.98 -0.43 -21.93
CA GLY A 384 -15.59 -1.05 -20.75
C GLY A 384 -14.91 -2.33 -20.27
N CYS A 385 -13.89 -2.82 -21.00
CA CYS A 385 -13.07 -3.93 -20.51
C CYS A 385 -12.24 -3.50 -19.32
N PHE A 386 -12.09 -4.40 -18.34
CA PHE A 386 -11.04 -4.23 -17.33
C PHE A 386 -9.67 -4.37 -17.98
N VAL A 387 -8.73 -3.57 -17.50
CA VAL A 387 -7.33 -3.64 -17.86
C VAL A 387 -6.53 -3.76 -16.57
N VAL A 388 -5.73 -4.82 -16.46
CA VAL A 388 -5.06 -5.21 -15.24
C VAL A 388 -3.55 -5.28 -15.47
N PRO A 389 -2.83 -4.16 -15.33
CA PRO A 389 -1.38 -4.18 -15.16
C PRO A 389 -1.01 -5.00 -13.94
N PHE A 390 -0.39 -6.18 -14.13
CA PHE A 390 0.00 -7.07 -13.04
C PHE A 390 1.46 -6.82 -12.66
N LEU A 391 1.68 -5.88 -11.73
CA LEU A 391 3.01 -5.38 -11.38
C LEU A 391 3.90 -6.49 -10.79
N SER A 392 3.35 -7.36 -9.92
CA SER A 392 4.11 -8.46 -9.33
C SER A 392 4.63 -9.45 -10.37
N ALA A 393 3.93 -9.64 -11.50
CA ALA A 393 4.42 -10.52 -12.56
C ALA A 393 5.68 -9.98 -13.25
N VAL A 394 5.92 -8.66 -13.17
CA VAL A 394 7.15 -8.02 -13.64
C VAL A 394 8.21 -8.01 -12.54
N HIS A 395 7.81 -7.67 -11.31
CA HIS A 395 8.71 -7.60 -10.14
C HIS A 395 9.32 -8.97 -9.78
N LEU A 396 8.60 -10.06 -10.07
CA LEU A 396 9.01 -11.44 -9.77
C LEU A 396 9.39 -12.23 -11.02
N ASP A 397 9.57 -11.57 -12.17
CA ASP A 397 10.02 -12.23 -13.44
C ASP A 397 11.51 -12.53 -13.36
N GLU A 398 11.85 -13.82 -13.40
CA GLU A 398 13.24 -14.31 -13.38
C GLU A 398 14.08 -13.80 -14.57
N LYS A 399 13.42 -13.46 -15.68
CA LYS A 399 14.09 -12.85 -16.86
C LYS A 399 14.47 -11.39 -16.64
N VAL A 400 13.84 -10.74 -15.66
CA VAL A 400 14.10 -9.35 -15.30
C VAL A 400 15.06 -9.26 -14.11
N TYR A 401 14.88 -10.15 -13.15
CA TYR A 401 15.64 -10.19 -11.89
C TYR A 401 16.16 -11.60 -11.63
N ASN A 402 17.45 -11.80 -11.72
CA ASN A 402 18.09 -13.09 -11.37
C ASN A 402 17.82 -13.41 -9.89
N GLY A 403 17.34 -14.65 -9.60
CA GLY A 403 16.87 -15.01 -8.27
C GLY A 403 15.70 -14.16 -7.80
N ALA A 404 14.69 -13.96 -8.68
CA ALA A 404 13.59 -13.02 -8.48
C ALA A 404 12.80 -13.24 -7.18
N LEU A 405 12.70 -14.46 -6.68
CA LEU A 405 11.99 -14.80 -5.45
C LEU A 405 12.86 -14.69 -4.19
N ASN A 406 14.18 -14.50 -4.35
CA ASN A 406 15.09 -14.39 -3.23
C ASN A 406 15.20 -12.93 -2.75
N PHE A 407 15.19 -12.74 -1.43
CA PHE A 407 15.46 -11.42 -0.84
C PHE A 407 16.96 -11.10 -0.98
N ASN A 408 17.28 -10.18 -1.87
CA ASN A 408 18.65 -9.78 -2.19
C ASN A 408 18.76 -8.26 -2.34
N PRO A 409 18.94 -7.50 -1.24
CA PRO A 409 19.10 -6.04 -1.30
C PRO A 409 20.28 -5.57 -2.14
N TRP A 410 21.35 -6.37 -2.26
CA TRP A 410 22.55 -6.04 -3.01
C TRP A 410 22.30 -5.92 -4.51
N ARG A 411 21.22 -6.51 -5.04
CA ARG A 411 20.84 -6.31 -6.45
C ARG A 411 20.69 -4.85 -6.83
N TRP A 412 20.29 -4.01 -5.87
CA TRP A 412 20.11 -2.59 -6.08
C TRP A 412 21.40 -1.76 -6.00
N MET A 413 22.50 -2.40 -5.60
CA MET A 413 23.85 -1.82 -5.64
C MET A 413 24.56 -2.14 -6.95
N ASP A 414 24.07 -3.12 -7.71
CA ASP A 414 24.58 -3.51 -9.00
C ASP A 414 24.30 -2.41 -10.05
N PRO A 415 25.31 -1.92 -10.79
CA PRO A 415 25.15 -0.92 -11.84
C PRO A 415 24.08 -1.29 -12.88
N ASP A 416 23.98 -2.55 -13.27
CA ASP A 416 23.02 -3.04 -14.26
C ASP A 416 21.56 -2.92 -13.79
N ASN A 417 21.34 -2.80 -12.50
CA ASN A 417 20.03 -2.65 -11.92
C ASN A 417 19.70 -1.21 -11.48
N GLN A 418 20.66 -0.28 -11.55
CA GLN A 418 20.42 1.11 -11.14
C GLN A 418 19.36 1.82 -12.00
N GLU A 419 19.35 1.59 -13.32
CA GLU A 419 18.28 2.11 -14.18
C GLU A 419 16.91 1.54 -13.80
N LYS A 420 16.85 0.24 -13.47
CA LYS A 420 15.62 -0.41 -13.03
C LYS A 420 15.13 0.17 -11.71
N ARG A 421 16.04 0.56 -10.81
CA ARG A 421 15.73 1.13 -9.49
C ARG A 421 15.02 2.48 -9.54
N ASN A 422 15.06 3.19 -10.65
CA ASN A 422 14.36 4.46 -10.77
C ASN A 422 12.84 4.26 -10.81
N TRP A 423 12.24 4.02 -9.65
CA TRP A 423 10.83 3.73 -9.46
C TRP A 423 9.87 4.83 -9.97
N ARG A 424 10.37 6.04 -10.29
CA ARG A 424 9.57 7.11 -10.90
C ARG A 424 9.38 6.93 -12.42
N SER A 425 10.32 6.29 -13.09
CA SER A 425 10.34 6.16 -14.55
C SER A 425 10.49 4.75 -15.08
N SER A 426 10.95 3.81 -14.24
CA SER A 426 11.18 2.42 -14.62
C SER A 426 9.86 1.72 -15.00
N GLN A 427 9.93 0.95 -16.07
CA GLN A 427 8.85 0.03 -16.43
C GLN A 427 8.96 -1.33 -15.72
N PHE A 428 10.14 -1.63 -15.17
CA PHE A 428 10.41 -2.91 -14.52
C PHE A 428 10.19 -2.87 -13.02
N TYR A 429 10.31 -1.69 -12.40
CA TYR A 429 10.15 -1.49 -10.96
C TYR A 429 9.21 -0.31 -10.69
N ALA A 430 7.96 -0.61 -10.42
CA ALA A 430 6.90 0.38 -10.21
C ALA A 430 6.11 0.13 -8.91
N PRO A 431 6.77 0.05 -7.73
CA PRO A 431 6.11 -0.25 -6.46
C PRO A 431 5.11 0.83 -6.04
N PHE A 432 5.27 2.05 -6.54
CA PHE A 432 4.42 3.21 -6.29
C PHE A 432 3.49 3.54 -7.47
N GLY A 433 3.35 2.60 -8.43
CA GLY A 433 2.59 2.82 -9.65
C GLY A 433 3.27 3.78 -10.61
N GLY A 434 2.48 4.53 -11.40
CA GLY A 434 3.01 5.44 -12.41
C GLY A 434 1.95 6.36 -13.01
N GLY A 435 2.41 7.30 -13.86
CA GLY A 435 1.55 8.25 -14.55
C GLY A 435 0.83 9.22 -13.62
N ALA A 436 -0.36 9.66 -14.01
CA ALA A 436 -1.15 10.66 -13.27
C ALA A 436 -1.62 10.21 -11.88
N ARG A 437 -1.49 8.91 -11.55
CA ARG A 437 -1.83 8.34 -10.23
C ARG A 437 -0.61 7.75 -9.53
N PHE A 438 0.57 8.21 -9.87
CA PHE A 438 1.78 7.90 -9.13
C PHE A 438 1.57 8.24 -7.64
N CYS A 439 2.06 7.39 -6.72
CA CYS A 439 1.84 7.56 -5.28
C CYS A 439 2.40 8.89 -4.75
N PRO A 440 1.57 9.82 -4.27
CA PRO A 440 2.07 11.10 -3.75
C PRO A 440 2.86 10.94 -2.44
N GLY A 441 2.59 9.88 -1.66
CA GLY A 441 3.24 9.58 -0.39
C GLY A 441 4.51 8.73 -0.48
N ALA A 442 5.05 8.49 -1.68
CA ALA A 442 6.17 7.57 -1.87
C ALA A 442 7.43 7.96 -1.06
N GLU A 443 7.77 9.24 -1.02
CA GLU A 443 8.92 9.74 -0.25
C GLU A 443 8.66 9.68 1.26
N LEU A 444 7.43 10.04 1.70
CA LEU A 444 7.04 9.93 3.10
C LEU A 444 7.10 8.48 3.60
N ALA A 445 6.57 7.55 2.81
CA ALA A 445 6.61 6.12 3.16
C ALA A 445 8.06 5.61 3.29
N ARG A 446 8.94 5.98 2.36
CA ARG A 446 10.36 5.61 2.41
C ARG A 446 11.05 6.18 3.65
N LEU A 447 10.77 7.44 4.00
CA LEU A 447 11.28 8.08 5.21
C LEU A 447 10.80 7.35 6.47
N GLN A 448 9.50 7.10 6.58
CA GLN A 448 8.91 6.40 7.73
C GLN A 448 9.50 4.98 7.91
N ILE A 449 9.66 4.23 6.81
CA ILE A 449 10.23 2.87 6.86
C ILE A 449 11.72 2.91 7.25
N ALA A 450 12.49 3.87 6.72
CA ALA A 450 13.92 4.00 7.05
C ALA A 450 14.14 4.34 8.53
N LEU A 451 13.39 5.31 9.05
CA LEU A 451 13.44 5.68 10.47
C LEU A 451 12.98 4.54 11.37
N PHE A 452 11.90 3.83 10.96
CA PHE A 452 11.46 2.64 11.66
C PHE A 452 12.55 1.58 11.73
N LEU A 453 13.18 1.24 10.61
CA LEU A 453 14.27 0.27 10.58
C LEU A 453 15.42 0.73 11.47
N HIS A 454 15.81 2.01 11.42
CA HIS A 454 16.86 2.56 12.29
C HIS A 454 16.57 2.28 13.76
N TYR A 455 15.46 2.79 14.28
CA TYR A 455 15.15 2.66 15.71
C TYR A 455 14.86 1.22 16.12
N PHE A 456 14.22 0.42 15.26
CA PHE A 456 13.88 -0.95 15.59
C PHE A 456 15.09 -1.86 15.67
N VAL A 457 15.98 -1.84 14.65
CA VAL A 457 17.13 -2.75 14.59
C VAL A 457 18.24 -2.38 15.58
N THR A 458 18.34 -1.09 15.94
CA THR A 458 19.33 -0.65 16.95
C THR A 458 18.85 -0.87 18.39
N THR A 459 17.53 -0.91 18.61
CA THR A 459 16.97 -1.11 19.96
C THR A 459 16.74 -2.57 20.27
N TYR A 460 16.28 -3.37 19.28
CA TYR A 460 15.86 -4.74 19.49
C TYR A 460 16.62 -5.74 18.62
N SER A 461 16.89 -6.89 19.17
CA SER A 461 17.03 -8.16 18.48
C SER A 461 15.73 -8.95 18.59
N TRP A 462 15.48 -9.87 17.68
CA TRP A 462 14.26 -10.69 17.72
C TRP A 462 14.49 -12.10 17.20
N ASN A 463 13.73 -13.03 17.75
CA ASN A 463 13.65 -14.40 17.28
C ASN A 463 12.23 -14.70 16.82
N GLN A 464 12.09 -15.33 15.67
CA GLN A 464 10.80 -15.79 15.16
C GLN A 464 10.33 -16.97 16.01
N VAL A 465 9.11 -16.88 16.57
CA VAL A 465 8.52 -17.90 17.45
C VAL A 465 7.89 -19.04 16.64
N LYS A 466 7.26 -18.70 15.51
CA LYS A 466 6.57 -19.64 14.63
C LYS A 466 6.84 -19.31 13.18
N GLU A 467 7.11 -20.33 12.36
CA GLU A 467 7.24 -20.14 10.92
C GLU A 467 5.99 -19.48 10.31
N ASP A 468 6.23 -18.59 9.36
CA ASP A 468 5.17 -17.84 8.68
C ASP A 468 5.43 -17.74 7.18
N GLN A 469 4.36 -17.55 6.44
CA GLN A 469 4.39 -17.39 5.00
C GLN A 469 3.50 -16.24 4.55
N MET A 470 3.87 -15.61 3.45
CA MET A 470 3.12 -14.52 2.86
C MET A 470 1.85 -15.04 2.16
N SER A 471 0.78 -14.27 2.23
CA SER A 471 -0.44 -14.42 1.44
C SER A 471 -0.86 -13.02 0.98
N PHE A 472 -1.40 -12.91 -0.22
CA PHE A 472 -1.62 -11.61 -0.86
C PHE A 472 -3.10 -11.24 -1.05
N PHE A 473 -4.01 -12.03 -0.53
CA PHE A 473 -5.44 -11.74 -0.60
C PHE A 473 -6.10 -11.76 0.80
N PRO A 474 -7.03 -10.85 1.09
CA PRO A 474 -7.50 -9.69 0.30
C PRO A 474 -6.47 -8.56 0.14
N SER A 475 -5.44 -8.57 0.94
CA SER A 475 -4.26 -7.71 0.90
C SER A 475 -3.05 -8.48 1.39
N ALA A 476 -1.85 -8.03 1.05
CA ALA A 476 -0.60 -8.68 1.47
C ALA A 476 -0.52 -8.82 2.99
N ARG A 477 -0.18 -10.02 3.49
CA ARG A 477 -0.15 -10.37 4.92
C ARG A 477 0.72 -11.58 5.19
N LEU A 478 1.04 -11.81 6.45
CA LEU A 478 1.61 -13.04 6.97
C LEU A 478 0.51 -13.91 7.60
N VAL A 479 0.48 -15.21 7.27
CA VAL A 479 -0.66 -16.10 7.58
C VAL A 479 -0.84 -16.30 9.08
N ASN A 480 0.27 -16.39 9.83
CA ASN A 480 0.30 -16.62 11.26
C ASN A 480 0.53 -15.33 12.08
N GLY A 481 0.51 -14.14 11.43
CA GLY A 481 0.66 -12.85 12.09
C GLY A 481 2.09 -12.49 12.48
N PHE A 482 3.09 -13.23 12.03
CA PHE A 482 4.50 -13.07 12.32
C PHE A 482 4.81 -12.85 13.80
N GLN A 483 4.81 -13.95 14.55
CA GLN A 483 5.14 -13.95 15.97
C GLN A 483 6.65 -13.85 16.18
N ILE A 484 7.09 -12.84 16.91
CA ILE A 484 8.49 -12.66 17.29
C ILE A 484 8.61 -12.38 18.79
N CYS A 485 9.69 -12.86 19.39
CA CYS A 485 10.11 -12.51 20.74
C CYS A 485 11.17 -11.40 20.64
N LEU A 486 10.90 -10.25 21.24
CA LEU A 486 11.80 -9.10 21.27
C LEU A 486 12.76 -9.17 22.44
N THR A 487 14.06 -8.88 22.21
CA THR A 487 15.07 -8.71 23.25
C THR A 487 15.78 -7.37 23.05
N ARG A 488 15.92 -6.57 24.11
CA ARG A 488 16.65 -5.29 24.03
C ARG A 488 18.14 -5.55 23.89
N ARG A 489 18.82 -4.92 22.93
CA ARG A 489 20.25 -5.14 22.64
C ARG A 489 21.19 -4.77 23.78
N HIS A 490 20.85 -3.76 24.60
CA HIS A 490 21.68 -3.40 25.75
C HIS A 490 21.70 -4.48 26.85
N ASP A 491 20.61 -5.21 27.02
CA ASP A 491 20.52 -6.30 27.99
C ASP A 491 21.29 -7.54 27.51
N ASP A 492 21.36 -7.79 26.21
CA ASP A 492 22.16 -8.87 25.61
C ASP A 492 23.66 -8.69 25.87
N GLN A 493 24.18 -7.46 25.79
CA GLN A 493 25.60 -7.18 26.07
C GLN A 493 26.01 -7.38 27.55
N MET A 494 25.08 -7.13 28.49
CA MET A 494 25.30 -7.41 29.89
C MET A 494 25.28 -8.91 30.20
N ASN A 495 24.38 -9.67 29.57
CA ASN A 495 24.25 -11.11 29.74
C ASN A 495 25.43 -11.91 29.15
N ILE A 496 26.08 -11.40 28.09
CA ILE A 496 27.30 -12.03 27.54
C ILE A 496 28.50 -11.76 28.44
N LYS A 497 28.65 -10.53 28.95
CA LYS A 497 29.74 -10.17 29.87
C LYS A 497 29.66 -10.82 31.28
N SER A 498 28.50 -11.36 31.64
CA SER A 498 28.32 -12.08 32.93
C SER A 498 28.48 -13.59 32.79
N ARG A 499 28.77 -14.11 31.58
CA ARG A 499 29.03 -15.55 31.31
C ARG A 499 30.49 -15.87 31.00
N ASP A 500 31.31 -14.84 30.82
CA ASP A 500 32.77 -14.90 30.76
C ASP A 500 33.39 -14.52 32.15
#